data_5beeae96b8df337e427df0aa2637d08f
#
_entry.id   5beeae96b8df337e427df0aa2637d08f
#
_cell.length_a   1.000
_cell.length_b   1.000
_cell.length_c   1.000
_cell.angle_alpha   90.00
_cell.angle_beta   90.00
_cell.angle_gamma   90.00
#
_symmetry.space_group_name_H-M   'P 1'
#
loop_
_entity.id
_entity.type
_entity.pdbx_description
1 polymer ?
#
loop_
_entity_poly.entity_id
_entity_poly.type
_entity_poly.pdbx_seq_one_letter_code
_entity_poly.pdbx_strand_id
1 'polypeptide(L)'
;MDVTRFSRLGECAWLLPPTGAMRAPCVVHATEALLRAMDDAVSRQLCEVACLPGIAGAAHAMPDAHWGYGFPIGGVAAFDPKDGGVVSAGGVGFDIACGVRTLALDLDAADIRAHADELADALAAAVPAGVGRGGPLALDDDELDAALTGGARWAVGRDMGEPEDLERCEDQGRIPGADPACVSAEARARGQGQMGTLGAGNHYLEVQAVADLLDAERGRAMGLEAGQALVSIHCGSRGLGHQIGTDYLERMAPKPGRRKGRKGGPAPEPAVPGIDRKSTRLNSSHYS
;
A
#
# COMPACT_ATOMS: atom_id res chain seq x y z
N MET A 1 13.22 -13.33 -10.11
CA MET A 1 14.22 -13.23 -8.99
C MET A 1 15.15 -14.44 -9.02
N ASP A 2 16.45 -14.25 -8.70
CA ASP A 2 17.41 -15.35 -8.61
C ASP A 2 17.19 -16.16 -7.32
N VAL A 3 16.55 -17.32 -7.46
CA VAL A 3 16.19 -18.19 -6.33
C VAL A 3 17.40 -18.91 -5.71
N THR A 4 18.54 -18.97 -6.39
CA THR A 4 19.75 -19.64 -5.87
C THR A 4 20.35 -18.92 -4.66
N ARG A 5 19.99 -17.66 -4.47
CA ARG A 5 20.39 -16.83 -3.33
C ARG A 5 19.59 -17.12 -2.06
N PHE A 6 18.50 -17.84 -2.18
CA PHE A 6 17.55 -18.11 -1.10
C PHE A 6 17.64 -19.53 -0.61
N SER A 7 17.51 -19.75 0.69
CA SER A 7 17.29 -21.04 1.31
C SER A 7 15.83 -21.21 1.69
N ARG A 8 15.30 -22.41 1.52
CA ARG A 8 13.90 -22.72 1.81
C ARG A 8 13.70 -22.83 3.32
N LEU A 9 12.76 -22.04 3.89
CA LEU A 9 12.34 -22.14 5.30
C LEU A 9 11.10 -23.01 5.48
N GLY A 10 10.28 -23.14 4.43
CA GLY A 10 9.01 -23.85 4.46
C GLY A 10 8.45 -24.01 3.06
N GLU A 11 7.18 -24.40 2.95
CA GLU A 11 6.54 -24.62 1.66
C GLU A 11 6.45 -23.32 0.85
N CYS A 12 6.10 -22.22 1.52
CA CYS A 12 5.93 -20.89 0.92
C CYS A 12 6.77 -19.81 1.63
N ALA A 13 7.96 -20.14 2.14
CA ALA A 13 8.82 -19.18 2.80
C ALA A 13 10.30 -19.41 2.45
N TRP A 14 10.98 -18.32 2.11
CA TRP A 14 12.35 -18.33 1.61
C TRP A 14 13.20 -17.31 2.33
N LEU A 15 14.37 -17.71 2.80
CA LEU A 15 15.33 -16.90 3.54
C LEU A 15 16.47 -16.44 2.63
N LEU A 16 16.73 -15.16 2.60
CA LEU A 16 17.98 -14.59 2.12
C LEU A 16 18.82 -14.19 3.34
N PRO A 17 19.95 -14.87 3.59
CA PRO A 17 20.80 -14.56 4.75
C PRO A 17 21.40 -13.16 4.62
N PRO A 18 21.76 -12.52 5.75
CA PRO A 18 22.40 -11.20 5.72
C PRO A 18 23.71 -11.22 4.93
N THR A 19 23.90 -10.21 4.09
CA THR A 19 25.13 -9.98 3.32
C THR A 19 25.53 -8.52 3.36
N GLY A 20 26.83 -8.24 3.30
CA GLY A 20 27.32 -6.86 3.26
C GLY A 20 26.90 -6.03 4.47
N ALA A 21 26.17 -4.93 4.25
CA ALA A 21 25.70 -4.00 5.28
C ALA A 21 24.36 -4.39 5.93
N MET A 22 23.77 -5.51 5.54
CA MET A 22 22.50 -5.95 6.09
C MET A 22 22.63 -6.27 7.59
N ARG A 23 21.68 -5.77 8.37
CA ARG A 23 21.58 -5.94 9.83
C ARG A 23 20.65 -7.09 10.22
N ALA A 24 19.78 -7.52 9.28
CA ALA A 24 18.79 -8.56 9.46
C ALA A 24 18.69 -9.41 8.18
N PRO A 25 18.21 -10.65 8.26
CA PRO A 25 17.87 -11.43 7.08
C PRO A 25 16.65 -10.87 6.35
N CYS A 26 16.43 -11.34 5.12
CA CYS A 26 15.19 -11.13 4.41
C CYS A 26 14.39 -12.44 4.31
N VAL A 27 13.08 -12.34 4.42
CA VAL A 27 12.16 -13.48 4.24
C VAL A 27 11.14 -13.13 3.17
N VAL A 28 11.01 -13.97 2.15
CA VAL A 28 10.01 -13.83 1.10
C VAL A 28 8.94 -14.91 1.28
N HIS A 29 7.69 -14.50 1.39
CA HIS A 29 6.52 -15.39 1.50
C HIS A 29 5.93 -15.62 0.11
N ALA A 30 6.28 -16.73 -0.52
CA ALA A 30 5.85 -17.07 -1.88
C ALA A 30 6.01 -18.57 -2.15
N THR A 31 5.23 -19.09 -3.11
CA THR A 31 5.57 -20.36 -3.76
C THR A 31 6.87 -20.19 -4.57
N GLU A 32 7.55 -21.30 -4.90
CA GLU A 32 8.77 -21.19 -5.72
C GLU A 32 8.49 -20.57 -7.10
N ALA A 33 7.35 -20.90 -7.69
CA ALA A 33 6.95 -20.33 -8.98
C ALA A 33 6.78 -18.80 -8.89
N LEU A 34 6.13 -18.32 -7.83
CA LEU A 34 5.92 -16.89 -7.61
C LEU A 34 7.25 -16.19 -7.28
N LEU A 35 8.11 -16.78 -6.45
CA LEU A 35 9.44 -16.24 -6.15
C LEU A 35 10.26 -16.04 -7.42
N ARG A 36 10.23 -17.02 -8.35
CA ARG A 36 10.91 -16.89 -9.64
C ARG A 36 10.34 -15.79 -10.52
N ALA A 37 9.02 -15.58 -10.46
CA ALA A 37 8.32 -14.54 -11.23
C ALA A 37 8.51 -13.13 -10.67
N MET A 38 8.85 -12.96 -9.38
CA MET A 38 9.07 -11.65 -8.79
C MET A 38 10.24 -10.90 -9.43
N ASP A 39 10.10 -9.57 -9.55
CA ASP A 39 11.16 -8.69 -10.05
C ASP A 39 12.40 -8.73 -9.11
N ASP A 40 13.60 -8.70 -9.70
CA ASP A 40 14.86 -8.60 -8.95
C ASP A 40 14.98 -7.30 -8.13
N ALA A 41 14.25 -6.25 -8.50
CA ALA A 41 14.17 -5.03 -7.74
C ALA A 41 13.60 -5.23 -6.34
N VAL A 42 12.68 -6.18 -6.16
CA VAL A 42 12.11 -6.53 -4.85
C VAL A 42 13.21 -7.02 -3.91
N SER A 43 14.06 -7.97 -4.34
CA SER A 43 15.15 -8.47 -3.50
C SER A 43 16.18 -7.40 -3.18
N ARG A 44 16.47 -6.50 -4.12
CA ARG A 44 17.37 -5.36 -3.91
C ARG A 44 16.84 -4.43 -2.84
N GLN A 45 15.58 -3.95 -3.01
CA GLN A 45 14.94 -3.05 -2.05
C GLN A 45 14.77 -3.70 -0.68
N LEU A 46 14.45 -5.00 -0.62
CA LEU A 46 14.35 -5.73 0.63
C LEU A 46 15.69 -5.78 1.38
N CYS A 47 16.81 -6.00 0.66
CA CYS A 47 18.16 -5.92 1.24
C CYS A 47 18.50 -4.51 1.73
N GLU A 48 18.07 -3.46 1.04
CA GLU A 48 18.23 -2.07 1.47
C GLU A 48 17.45 -1.79 2.76
N VAL A 49 16.23 -2.28 2.86
CA VAL A 49 15.42 -2.21 4.10
C VAL A 49 16.11 -2.94 5.24
N ALA A 50 16.70 -4.11 4.97
CA ALA A 50 17.44 -4.88 5.97
C ALA A 50 18.73 -4.18 6.47
N CYS A 51 19.20 -3.14 5.80
CA CYS A 51 20.32 -2.30 6.24
C CYS A 51 19.91 -1.19 7.20
N LEU A 52 18.61 -0.90 7.35
CA LEU A 52 18.13 0.23 8.14
C LEU A 52 18.41 0.03 9.64
N PRO A 53 18.77 1.10 10.39
CA PRO A 53 19.00 1.02 11.82
C PRO A 53 17.77 0.53 12.58
N GLY A 54 18.00 -0.26 13.62
CA GLY A 54 16.96 -0.74 14.52
C GLY A 54 15.98 -1.73 13.92
N ILE A 55 16.28 -2.31 12.73
CA ILE A 55 15.44 -3.35 12.17
C ILE A 55 15.39 -4.56 13.12
N ALA A 56 14.19 -5.01 13.46
CA ALA A 56 13.93 -6.14 14.34
C ALA A 56 13.51 -7.39 13.55
N GLY A 57 14.14 -8.53 13.85
CA GLY A 57 13.81 -9.80 13.22
C GLY A 57 14.29 -9.90 11.78
N ALA A 58 13.43 -9.62 10.81
CA ALA A 58 13.73 -9.73 9.38
C ALA A 58 12.99 -8.64 8.57
N ALA A 59 13.49 -8.34 7.37
CA ALA A 59 12.72 -7.66 6.34
C ALA A 59 11.90 -8.69 5.58
N HIS A 60 10.58 -8.53 5.49
CA HIS A 60 9.66 -9.46 4.85
C HIS A 60 9.14 -8.92 3.52
N ALA A 61 8.91 -9.80 2.56
CA ALA A 61 8.14 -9.53 1.35
C ALA A 61 6.96 -10.50 1.27
N MET A 62 5.77 -9.95 1.05
CA MET A 62 4.53 -10.70 0.89
C MET A 62 4.38 -11.22 -0.55
N PRO A 63 3.42 -12.13 -0.84
CA PRO A 63 3.27 -12.72 -2.17
C PRO A 63 3.02 -11.73 -3.31
N ASP A 64 2.44 -10.59 -3.01
CA ASP A 64 2.14 -9.49 -3.93
C ASP A 64 3.31 -8.50 -4.11
N ALA A 65 4.48 -8.81 -3.53
CA ALA A 65 5.60 -7.88 -3.53
C ALA A 65 6.06 -7.50 -4.94
N HIS A 66 6.18 -6.19 -5.15
CA HIS A 66 6.65 -5.63 -6.40
C HIS A 66 7.48 -4.36 -6.15
N TRP A 67 8.05 -3.82 -7.21
CA TRP A 67 8.92 -2.65 -7.13
C TRP A 67 8.20 -1.43 -6.55
N GLY A 68 8.81 -0.78 -5.56
CA GLY A 68 8.34 0.43 -4.90
C GLY A 68 9.41 1.53 -4.88
N TYR A 69 9.25 2.52 -4.03
CA TYR A 69 10.13 3.70 -3.92
C TYR A 69 11.14 3.56 -2.77
N GLY A 70 12.15 2.69 -2.95
CA GLY A 70 13.18 2.43 -1.93
C GLY A 70 12.74 1.43 -0.85
N PHE A 71 11.46 1.10 -0.79
CA PHE A 71 10.87 0.02 -0.01
C PHE A 71 9.96 -0.77 -0.97
N PRO A 72 10.03 -2.11 -1.02
CA PRO A 72 9.17 -2.86 -1.93
C PRO A 72 7.70 -2.73 -1.47
N ILE A 73 6.77 -2.57 -2.41
CA ILE A 73 5.35 -2.71 -2.10
C ILE A 73 5.11 -4.18 -1.70
N GLY A 74 4.24 -4.43 -0.74
CA GLY A 74 4.12 -5.74 -0.09
C GLY A 74 5.28 -6.07 0.87
N GLY A 75 6.17 -5.09 1.13
CA GLY A 75 7.23 -5.22 2.11
C GLY A 75 6.72 -4.97 3.54
N VAL A 76 7.26 -5.71 4.50
CA VAL A 76 6.97 -5.52 5.94
C VAL A 76 8.28 -5.54 6.72
N ALA A 77 8.50 -4.55 7.57
CA ALA A 77 9.65 -4.50 8.47
C ALA A 77 9.27 -3.81 9.79
N ALA A 78 9.77 -4.34 10.89
CA ALA A 78 9.64 -3.72 12.21
C ALA A 78 10.94 -3.03 12.59
N PHE A 79 10.84 -1.89 13.26
CA PHE A 79 11.98 -1.13 13.74
C PHE A 79 11.82 -0.82 15.23
N ASP A 80 12.81 -1.18 16.04
CA ASP A 80 12.79 -0.90 17.48
C ASP A 80 13.38 0.51 17.73
N PRO A 81 12.59 1.45 18.25
CA PRO A 81 13.08 2.79 18.60
C PRO A 81 14.23 2.78 19.62
N LYS A 82 14.30 1.75 20.48
CA LYS A 82 15.36 1.63 21.49
C LYS A 82 16.72 1.29 20.87
N ASP A 83 16.71 0.63 19.70
CA ASP A 83 17.90 0.31 18.91
C ASP A 83 18.19 1.35 17.82
N GLY A 84 17.64 2.56 17.95
CA GLY A 84 17.78 3.62 16.97
C GLY A 84 16.96 3.37 15.71
N GLY A 85 15.84 2.67 15.86
CA GLY A 85 14.90 2.39 14.78
C GLY A 85 14.43 3.65 14.07
N VAL A 86 14.25 3.54 12.77
CA VAL A 86 13.87 4.66 11.90
C VAL A 86 12.39 4.63 11.56
N VAL A 87 11.81 5.81 11.31
CA VAL A 87 10.55 5.95 10.60
C VAL A 87 10.87 6.08 9.12
N SER A 88 10.54 5.04 8.34
CA SER A 88 10.78 5.02 6.91
C SER A 88 9.60 5.63 6.16
N ALA A 89 9.77 6.84 5.65
CA ALA A 89 8.74 7.50 4.84
C ALA A 89 8.49 6.74 3.51
N GLY A 90 9.53 6.12 2.92
CA GLY A 90 9.38 5.23 1.77
C GLY A 90 8.59 3.95 2.09
N GLY A 91 8.62 3.48 3.35
CA GLY A 91 7.87 2.31 3.80
C GLY A 91 6.37 2.57 4.04
N VAL A 92 5.99 3.83 4.26
CA VAL A 92 4.57 4.22 4.36
C VAL A 92 3.89 4.19 2.99
N GLY A 93 4.65 4.43 1.93
CA GLY A 93 4.13 4.56 0.57
C GLY A 93 3.51 5.94 0.28
N PHE A 94 3.34 6.24 -1.00
CA PHE A 94 2.73 7.50 -1.45
C PHE A 94 1.20 7.46 -1.40
N ASP A 95 0.60 6.32 -1.71
CA ASP A 95 -0.83 6.12 -1.58
C ASP A 95 -1.15 5.67 -0.14
N ILE A 96 -1.23 6.63 0.76
CA ILE A 96 -1.45 6.40 2.18
C ILE A 96 -2.81 5.69 2.36
N ALA A 97 -2.83 4.65 3.19
CA ALA A 97 -4.00 3.81 3.43
C ALA A 97 -4.53 3.09 2.16
N CYS A 98 -3.62 2.66 1.28
CA CYS A 98 -3.95 1.81 0.13
C CYS A 98 -4.28 0.39 0.61
N GLY A 99 -5.51 0.19 1.01
CA GLY A 99 -5.99 -1.05 1.62
C GLY A 99 -6.80 -1.92 0.68
N VAL A 100 -6.93 -3.20 1.04
CA VAL A 100 -7.83 -4.14 0.38
C VAL A 100 -9.04 -4.40 1.25
N ARG A 101 -10.22 -4.34 0.65
CA ARG A 101 -11.47 -4.74 1.28
C ARG A 101 -12.10 -5.86 0.49
N THR A 102 -12.47 -6.93 1.19
CA THR A 102 -13.13 -8.07 0.58
C THR A 102 -14.53 -8.23 1.17
N LEU A 103 -15.53 -8.35 0.29
CA LEU A 103 -16.92 -8.57 0.64
C LEU A 103 -17.28 -10.01 0.24
N ALA A 104 -17.83 -10.76 1.19
CA ALA A 104 -18.40 -12.07 0.91
C ALA A 104 -19.81 -11.89 0.38
N LEU A 105 -20.11 -12.58 -0.73
CA LEU A 105 -21.44 -12.58 -1.33
C LEU A 105 -22.15 -13.87 -0.98
N ASP A 106 -23.47 -13.82 -0.88
CA ASP A 106 -24.32 -15.00 -0.75
C ASP A 106 -24.66 -15.57 -2.14
N LEU A 107 -23.60 -15.84 -2.93
CA LEU A 107 -23.67 -16.30 -4.31
C LEU A 107 -22.56 -17.33 -4.57
N ASP A 108 -22.86 -18.30 -5.44
CA ASP A 108 -21.85 -19.22 -5.96
C ASP A 108 -21.04 -18.55 -7.09
N ALA A 109 -19.72 -18.69 -7.05
CA ALA A 109 -18.86 -18.14 -8.08
C ALA A 109 -19.07 -18.76 -9.47
N ALA A 110 -19.60 -19.99 -9.55
CA ALA A 110 -19.92 -20.63 -10.82
C ALA A 110 -21.10 -19.92 -11.50
N ASP A 111 -22.11 -19.50 -10.74
CA ASP A 111 -23.26 -18.74 -11.26
C ASP A 111 -22.81 -17.38 -11.81
N ILE A 112 -21.93 -16.70 -11.09
CA ILE A 112 -21.36 -15.41 -11.55
C ILE A 112 -20.52 -15.60 -12.81
N ARG A 113 -19.75 -16.68 -12.89
CA ARG A 113 -18.88 -16.96 -14.06
C ARG A 113 -19.68 -17.10 -15.35
N ALA A 114 -20.92 -17.58 -15.29
CA ALA A 114 -21.78 -17.68 -16.45
C ALA A 114 -22.14 -16.30 -17.05
N HIS A 115 -22.03 -15.23 -16.26
CA HIS A 115 -22.35 -13.85 -16.63
C HIS A 115 -21.13 -12.92 -16.54
N ALA A 116 -19.91 -13.47 -16.65
CA ALA A 116 -18.67 -12.70 -16.38
C ALA A 116 -18.50 -11.48 -17.29
N ASP A 117 -18.80 -11.60 -18.56
CA ASP A 117 -18.65 -10.50 -19.53
C ASP A 117 -19.66 -9.37 -19.25
N GLU A 118 -20.93 -9.72 -19.00
CA GLU A 118 -21.98 -8.75 -18.67
C GLU A 118 -21.66 -8.03 -17.35
N LEU A 119 -21.15 -8.77 -16.36
CA LEU A 119 -20.74 -8.20 -15.08
C LEU A 119 -19.53 -7.28 -15.23
N ALA A 120 -18.54 -7.67 -16.02
CA ALA A 120 -17.36 -6.85 -16.29
C ALA A 120 -17.74 -5.50 -16.93
N ASP A 121 -18.63 -5.52 -17.93
CA ASP A 121 -19.13 -4.31 -18.59
C ASP A 121 -19.92 -3.42 -17.61
N ALA A 122 -20.78 -4.03 -16.77
CA ALA A 122 -21.54 -3.29 -15.77
C ALA A 122 -20.64 -2.65 -14.71
N LEU A 123 -19.63 -3.37 -14.22
CA LEU A 123 -18.65 -2.84 -13.26
C LEU A 123 -17.80 -1.73 -13.88
N ALA A 124 -17.34 -1.90 -15.11
CA ALA A 124 -16.58 -0.88 -15.83
C ALA A 124 -17.39 0.41 -16.07
N ALA A 125 -18.69 0.29 -16.25
CA ALA A 125 -19.59 1.43 -16.40
C ALA A 125 -19.90 2.12 -15.06
N ALA A 126 -20.04 1.35 -13.97
CA ALA A 126 -20.44 1.85 -12.66
C ALA A 126 -19.28 2.42 -11.83
N VAL A 127 -18.06 1.89 -12.00
CA VAL A 127 -16.89 2.23 -11.18
C VAL A 127 -15.88 3.04 -11.98
N PRO A 128 -15.74 4.36 -11.72
CA PRO A 128 -14.76 5.18 -12.43
C PRO A 128 -13.33 4.71 -12.14
N ALA A 129 -12.64 4.24 -13.16
CA ALA A 129 -11.25 3.80 -13.08
C ALA A 129 -10.35 4.60 -14.04
N GLY A 130 -9.08 4.71 -13.72
CA GLY A 130 -8.07 5.40 -14.53
C GLY A 130 -7.46 6.63 -13.85
N VAL A 131 -6.35 7.10 -14.43
CA VAL A 131 -5.62 8.28 -13.95
C VAL A 131 -6.46 9.55 -14.19
N GLY A 132 -6.58 10.40 -13.15
CA GLY A 132 -7.26 11.70 -13.27
C GLY A 132 -8.78 11.63 -13.51
N ARG A 133 -9.39 10.45 -13.43
CA ARG A 133 -10.86 10.34 -13.50
C ARG A 133 -11.49 11.02 -12.30
N GLY A 134 -12.52 11.81 -12.58
CA GLY A 134 -13.41 12.38 -11.56
C GLY A 134 -14.31 11.32 -10.96
N GLY A 135 -14.62 11.47 -9.67
CA GLY A 135 -15.52 10.61 -8.93
C GLY A 135 -16.97 11.08 -8.96
N PRO A 136 -17.90 10.23 -8.51
CA PRO A 136 -19.32 10.60 -8.39
C PRO A 136 -19.56 11.61 -7.27
N LEU A 137 -18.61 11.81 -6.36
CA LEU A 137 -18.70 12.71 -5.23
C LEU A 137 -17.75 13.88 -5.43
N ALA A 138 -18.31 15.08 -5.65
CA ALA A 138 -17.59 16.33 -5.62
C ALA A 138 -17.81 16.94 -4.24
N LEU A 139 -16.75 17.06 -3.44
CA LEU A 139 -16.81 17.61 -2.08
C LEU A 139 -16.37 19.07 -2.10
N ASP A 140 -17.08 19.91 -1.37
CA ASP A 140 -16.58 21.23 -1.01
C ASP A 140 -15.55 21.12 0.16
N ASP A 141 -15.02 22.25 0.61
CA ASP A 141 -13.98 22.26 1.65
C ASP A 141 -14.50 21.75 3.00
N ASP A 142 -15.73 22.09 3.37
CA ASP A 142 -16.35 21.68 4.64
C ASP A 142 -16.67 20.18 4.61
N GLU A 143 -17.16 19.69 3.49
CA GLU A 143 -17.43 18.25 3.29
C GLU A 143 -16.14 17.43 3.27
N LEU A 144 -15.09 17.95 2.65
CA LEU A 144 -13.78 17.29 2.68
C LEU A 144 -13.22 17.23 4.10
N ASP A 145 -13.33 18.31 4.88
CA ASP A 145 -12.92 18.31 6.29
C ASP A 145 -13.72 17.32 7.14
N ALA A 146 -15.01 17.24 6.89
CA ALA A 146 -15.86 16.24 7.54
C ALA A 146 -15.47 14.82 7.17
N ALA A 147 -15.15 14.55 5.90
CA ALA A 147 -14.67 13.24 5.43
C ALA A 147 -13.31 12.89 6.04
N LEU A 148 -12.34 13.82 6.03
CA LEU A 148 -11.01 13.64 6.61
C LEU A 148 -11.06 13.37 8.12
N THR A 149 -11.97 14.04 8.83
CA THR A 149 -12.13 13.89 10.28
C THR A 149 -12.97 12.66 10.65
N GLY A 150 -14.00 12.36 9.85
CA GLY A 150 -14.97 11.30 10.10
C GLY A 150 -14.57 9.93 9.61
N GLY A 151 -13.73 9.86 8.56
CA GLY A 151 -13.33 8.62 7.92
C GLY A 151 -14.53 7.82 7.39
N ALA A 152 -14.53 6.50 7.56
CA ALA A 152 -15.62 5.64 7.11
C ALA A 152 -16.95 5.95 7.83
N ARG A 153 -16.92 6.50 9.04
CA ARG A 153 -18.15 6.94 9.74
C ARG A 153 -18.87 8.06 9.01
N TRP A 154 -18.11 8.96 8.36
CA TRP A 154 -18.70 9.99 7.51
C TRP A 154 -19.41 9.37 6.30
N ALA A 155 -18.83 8.33 5.69
CA ALA A 155 -19.41 7.61 4.57
C ALA A 155 -20.70 6.87 4.98
N VAL A 156 -20.67 6.13 6.10
CA VAL A 156 -21.87 5.44 6.65
C VAL A 156 -22.99 6.45 6.96
N GLY A 157 -22.65 7.61 7.51
CA GLY A 157 -23.63 8.68 7.77
C GLY A 157 -24.27 9.30 6.51
N ARG A 158 -23.82 8.90 5.32
CA ARG A 158 -24.31 9.30 4.00
C ARG A 158 -24.85 8.13 3.19
N ASP A 159 -25.23 7.05 3.85
CA ASP A 159 -25.75 5.82 3.22
C ASP A 159 -24.78 5.16 2.23
N MET A 160 -23.45 5.37 2.45
CA MET A 160 -22.38 4.76 1.66
C MET A 160 -21.70 3.59 2.39
N GLY A 161 -22.45 2.85 3.17
CA GLY A 161 -22.03 1.69 3.95
C GLY A 161 -22.96 1.47 5.12
N GLU A 162 -22.75 0.35 5.80
CA GLU A 162 -23.55 -0.07 6.94
C GLU A 162 -22.78 0.14 8.26
N PRO A 163 -23.46 0.33 9.40
CA PRO A 163 -22.79 0.46 10.71
C PRO A 163 -21.85 -0.70 11.03
N GLU A 164 -22.20 -1.91 10.61
CA GLU A 164 -21.43 -3.14 10.78
C GLU A 164 -20.08 -3.10 10.06
N ASP A 165 -19.96 -2.32 9.00
CA ASP A 165 -18.72 -2.12 8.28
C ASP A 165 -17.66 -1.46 9.17
N LEU A 166 -18.06 -0.58 10.07
CA LEU A 166 -17.17 0.13 10.98
C LEU A 166 -16.50 -0.81 11.98
N GLU A 167 -17.21 -1.86 12.41
CA GLU A 167 -16.67 -2.88 13.32
C GLU A 167 -15.52 -3.67 12.71
N ARG A 168 -15.51 -3.74 11.36
CA ARG A 168 -14.51 -4.46 10.56
C ARG A 168 -13.43 -3.56 9.97
N CYS A 169 -13.51 -2.25 10.25
CA CYS A 169 -12.48 -1.29 9.89
C CYS A 169 -11.50 -1.07 11.04
N GLU A 170 -10.23 -0.87 10.72
CA GLU A 170 -9.21 -0.37 11.64
C GLU A 170 -9.70 0.92 12.30
N ASP A 171 -9.43 1.09 13.59
CA ASP A 171 -9.91 2.24 14.41
C ASP A 171 -11.42 2.50 14.29
N GLN A 172 -12.21 1.46 14.01
CA GLN A 172 -13.66 1.59 13.75
C GLN A 172 -13.96 2.64 12.65
N GLY A 173 -13.13 2.65 11.62
CA GLY A 173 -13.29 3.50 10.46
C GLY A 173 -12.93 4.97 10.65
N ARG A 174 -12.32 5.34 11.78
CA ARG A 174 -11.91 6.71 12.07
C ARG A 174 -10.63 6.78 12.88
N ILE A 175 -9.59 7.38 12.33
CA ILE A 175 -8.32 7.62 13.05
C ILE A 175 -8.52 8.73 14.08
N PRO A 176 -8.31 8.46 15.39
CA PRO A 176 -8.41 9.49 16.42
C PRO A 176 -7.40 10.62 16.20
N GLY A 177 -7.85 11.87 16.35
CA GLY A 177 -6.97 13.04 16.22
C GLY A 177 -6.60 13.42 14.78
N ALA A 178 -7.31 12.89 13.78
CA ALA A 178 -7.17 13.40 12.41
C ALA A 178 -7.47 14.89 12.35
N ASP A 179 -6.52 15.67 11.80
CA ASP A 179 -6.59 17.13 11.73
C ASP A 179 -6.49 17.62 10.29
N PRO A 180 -7.60 18.05 9.68
CA PRO A 180 -7.62 18.58 8.31
C PRO A 180 -6.72 19.81 8.11
N ALA A 181 -6.41 20.56 9.16
CA ALA A 181 -5.50 21.72 9.06
C ALA A 181 -4.06 21.32 8.72
N CYS A 182 -3.71 20.06 8.91
CA CYS A 182 -2.40 19.50 8.53
C CYS A 182 -2.31 19.15 7.04
N VAL A 183 -3.41 19.24 6.28
CA VAL A 183 -3.49 18.88 4.86
C VAL A 183 -3.28 20.12 3.99
N SER A 184 -2.30 20.08 3.08
CA SER A 184 -2.00 21.20 2.20
C SER A 184 -3.15 21.50 1.22
N ALA A 185 -3.22 22.75 0.75
CA ALA A 185 -4.21 23.15 -0.26
C ALA A 185 -4.09 22.35 -1.56
N GLU A 186 -2.85 21.96 -1.94
CA GLU A 186 -2.62 21.12 -3.10
C GLU A 186 -3.18 19.70 -2.91
N ALA A 187 -2.98 19.09 -1.73
CA ALA A 187 -3.55 17.78 -1.43
C ALA A 187 -5.09 17.83 -1.43
N ARG A 188 -5.69 18.86 -0.85
CA ARG A 188 -7.13 19.07 -0.86
C ARG A 188 -7.68 19.15 -2.29
N ALA A 189 -7.10 19.98 -3.14
CA ALA A 189 -7.51 20.13 -4.54
C ALA A 189 -7.43 18.81 -5.33
N ARG A 190 -6.44 17.96 -5.03
CA ARG A 190 -6.34 16.60 -5.61
C ARG A 190 -7.41 15.65 -5.08
N GLY A 191 -7.82 15.79 -3.83
CA GLY A 191 -8.80 14.92 -3.17
C GLY A 191 -10.23 15.17 -3.56
N GLN A 192 -10.63 16.45 -3.67
CA GLN A 192 -12.02 16.90 -3.82
C GLN A 192 -12.77 16.24 -4.98
N GLY A 193 -12.11 16.03 -6.10
CA GLY A 193 -12.74 15.47 -7.29
C GLY A 193 -12.54 13.97 -7.49
N GLN A 194 -11.86 13.25 -6.57
CA GLN A 194 -11.51 11.85 -6.75
C GLN A 194 -12.21 10.88 -5.79
N MET A 195 -13.08 11.38 -4.92
CA MET A 195 -13.85 10.54 -4.01
C MET A 195 -14.76 9.59 -4.78
N GLY A 196 -14.73 8.30 -4.41
CA GLY A 196 -15.51 7.26 -5.07
C GLY A 196 -14.91 6.76 -6.40
N THR A 197 -13.63 7.07 -6.70
CA THR A 197 -12.93 6.49 -7.86
C THR A 197 -12.04 5.33 -7.44
N LEU A 198 -11.93 4.31 -8.29
CA LEU A 198 -11.02 3.19 -8.07
C LEU A 198 -9.56 3.60 -8.22
N GLY A 199 -9.22 4.30 -9.27
CA GLY A 199 -7.86 4.70 -9.58
C GLY A 199 -7.20 3.89 -10.68
N ALA A 200 -5.86 3.78 -10.59
CA ALA A 200 -5.02 3.10 -11.57
C ALA A 200 -3.79 2.52 -10.88
N GLY A 201 -2.93 1.86 -11.65
CA GLY A 201 -1.73 1.19 -11.14
C GLY A 201 -2.08 -0.17 -10.56
N ASN A 202 -1.72 -0.41 -9.30
CA ASN A 202 -2.01 -1.64 -8.58
C ASN A 202 -3.42 -1.67 -7.95
N HIS A 203 -4.25 -0.65 -8.18
CA HIS A 203 -5.64 -0.67 -7.73
C HIS A 203 -6.49 -1.59 -8.61
N TYR A 204 -7.36 -2.34 -7.98
CA TYR A 204 -8.26 -3.28 -8.66
C TYR A 204 -9.62 -3.40 -7.98
N LEU A 205 -10.59 -3.84 -8.75
CA LEU A 205 -11.84 -4.41 -8.31
C LEU A 205 -11.97 -5.78 -8.98
N GLU A 206 -12.04 -6.82 -8.18
CA GLU A 206 -12.05 -8.21 -8.66
C GLU A 206 -13.21 -8.98 -8.08
N VAL A 207 -13.84 -9.81 -8.93
CA VAL A 207 -14.78 -10.86 -8.48
C VAL A 207 -13.99 -12.16 -8.41
N GLN A 208 -13.96 -12.75 -7.24
CA GLN A 208 -13.14 -13.90 -6.89
C GLN A 208 -13.99 -15.07 -6.43
N ALA A 209 -13.42 -16.27 -6.41
CA ALA A 209 -14.02 -17.45 -5.81
C ALA A 209 -13.15 -17.95 -4.66
N VAL A 210 -13.76 -18.41 -3.59
CA VAL A 210 -13.07 -19.16 -2.54
C VAL A 210 -12.69 -20.53 -3.11
N ALA A 211 -11.40 -20.72 -3.42
CA ALA A 211 -10.92 -21.97 -3.99
C ALA A 211 -10.83 -23.07 -2.92
N ASP A 212 -10.19 -22.75 -1.79
CA ASP A 212 -9.96 -23.67 -0.69
C ASP A 212 -10.05 -22.95 0.67
N LEU A 213 -10.49 -23.67 1.69
CA LEU A 213 -10.43 -23.25 3.08
C LEU A 213 -9.25 -23.95 3.77
N LEU A 214 -8.10 -23.30 3.83
CA LEU A 214 -6.87 -23.84 4.45
C LEU A 214 -7.06 -24.12 5.94
N ASP A 215 -7.90 -23.33 6.61
CA ASP A 215 -8.39 -23.53 7.97
C ASP A 215 -9.92 -23.45 7.94
N ALA A 216 -10.55 -24.62 7.89
CA ALA A 216 -12.01 -24.71 7.73
C ALA A 216 -12.81 -24.18 8.93
N GLU A 217 -12.22 -24.18 10.13
CA GLU A 217 -12.88 -23.64 11.33
C GLU A 217 -12.89 -22.10 11.27
N ARG A 218 -11.75 -21.50 11.01
CA ARG A 218 -11.60 -20.05 10.89
C ARG A 218 -12.35 -19.51 9.66
N GLY A 219 -12.29 -20.22 8.53
CA GLY A 219 -13.02 -19.84 7.32
C GLY A 219 -14.52 -19.74 7.58
N ARG A 220 -15.11 -20.78 8.21
CA ARG A 220 -16.53 -20.75 8.60
C ARG A 220 -16.85 -19.66 9.61
N ALA A 221 -15.95 -19.41 10.59
CA ALA A 221 -16.13 -18.32 11.55
C ALA A 221 -16.15 -16.94 10.88
N MET A 222 -15.50 -16.79 9.72
CA MET A 222 -15.52 -15.60 8.86
C MET A 222 -16.69 -15.59 7.87
N GLY A 223 -17.55 -16.61 7.86
CA GLY A 223 -18.65 -16.73 6.91
C GLY A 223 -18.21 -17.13 5.50
N LEU A 224 -17.07 -17.82 5.36
CA LEU A 224 -16.54 -18.25 4.07
C LEU A 224 -16.87 -19.73 3.80
N GLU A 225 -17.22 -20.02 2.56
CA GLU A 225 -17.48 -21.36 2.04
C GLU A 225 -16.72 -21.58 0.72
N ALA A 226 -16.30 -22.83 0.46
CA ALA A 226 -15.66 -23.15 -0.81
C ALA A 226 -16.65 -22.97 -1.98
N GLY A 227 -16.20 -22.34 -3.07
CA GLY A 227 -17.03 -21.97 -4.21
C GLY A 227 -17.78 -20.65 -4.07
N GLN A 228 -17.82 -20.06 -2.88
CA GLN A 228 -18.47 -18.77 -2.64
C GLN A 228 -17.81 -17.65 -3.44
N ALA A 229 -18.62 -16.73 -3.97
CA ALA A 229 -18.13 -15.53 -4.63
C ALA A 229 -17.73 -14.44 -3.62
N LEU A 230 -16.64 -13.76 -3.93
CA LEU A 230 -16.14 -12.60 -3.21
C LEU A 230 -15.98 -11.42 -4.16
N VAL A 231 -16.07 -10.20 -3.63
CA VAL A 231 -15.63 -8.99 -4.33
C VAL A 231 -14.50 -8.37 -3.52
N SER A 232 -13.33 -8.23 -4.12
CA SER A 232 -12.18 -7.56 -3.53
C SER A 232 -11.91 -6.24 -4.21
N ILE A 233 -11.71 -5.20 -3.41
CA ILE A 233 -11.41 -3.85 -3.88
C ILE A 233 -10.07 -3.43 -3.25
N HIS A 234 -9.08 -3.16 -4.09
CA HIS A 234 -7.84 -2.51 -3.68
C HIS A 234 -7.90 -1.05 -4.13
N CYS A 235 -8.05 -0.15 -3.19
CA CYS A 235 -8.11 1.28 -3.43
C CYS A 235 -7.52 2.03 -2.25
N GLY A 236 -7.04 3.25 -2.48
CA GLY A 236 -6.39 4.07 -1.45
C GLY A 236 -6.90 5.50 -1.43
N SER A 237 -6.10 6.37 -0.84
CA SER A 237 -6.40 7.78 -0.64
C SER A 237 -6.28 8.63 -1.91
N ARG A 238 -6.00 8.03 -3.05
CA ARG A 238 -5.88 8.67 -4.36
C ARG A 238 -4.87 9.83 -4.34
N GLY A 239 -5.12 10.88 -5.10
CA GLY A 239 -4.25 12.05 -5.19
C GLY A 239 -4.08 12.82 -3.87
N LEU A 240 -5.06 12.73 -2.96
CA LEU A 240 -5.00 13.33 -1.64
C LEU A 240 -3.80 12.79 -0.84
N GLY A 241 -3.80 11.50 -0.53
CA GLY A 241 -2.74 10.88 0.27
C GLY A 241 -1.40 10.86 -0.46
N HIS A 242 -1.39 10.73 -1.78
CA HIS A 242 -0.17 10.85 -2.57
C HIS A 242 0.50 12.21 -2.38
N GLN A 243 -0.28 13.31 -2.36
CA GLN A 243 0.28 14.64 -2.12
C GLN A 243 0.70 14.81 -0.66
N ILE A 244 -0.10 14.34 0.31
CA ILE A 244 0.27 14.34 1.73
C ILE A 244 1.61 13.61 1.93
N GLY A 245 1.76 12.42 1.36
CA GLY A 245 3.01 11.65 1.40
C GLY A 245 4.18 12.45 0.84
N THR A 246 4.00 13.12 -0.29
CA THR A 246 5.02 13.99 -0.90
C THR A 246 5.41 15.15 0.02
N ASP A 247 4.42 15.87 0.55
CA ASP A 247 4.63 17.02 1.43
C ASP A 247 5.43 16.64 2.70
N TYR A 248 5.10 15.50 3.31
CA TYR A 248 5.80 15.00 4.49
C TYR A 248 7.19 14.45 4.17
N LEU A 249 7.36 13.77 3.04
CA LEU A 249 8.69 13.34 2.56
C LEU A 249 9.63 14.54 2.38
N GLU A 250 9.16 15.62 1.77
CA GLU A 250 9.94 16.85 1.61
C GLU A 250 10.32 17.49 2.95
N ARG A 251 9.42 17.42 3.93
CA ARG A 251 9.68 17.94 5.29
C ARG A 251 10.67 17.07 6.07
N MET A 252 10.66 15.75 5.85
CA MET A 252 11.55 14.79 6.48
C MET A 252 12.92 14.74 5.79
N ALA A 253 12.99 15.05 4.49
CA ALA A 253 14.24 15.05 3.75
C ALA A 253 15.20 16.13 4.32
N PRO A 254 16.48 15.81 4.55
CA PRO A 254 17.45 16.80 4.98
C PRO A 254 17.52 17.92 3.95
N LYS A 255 17.26 19.17 4.34
CA LYS A 255 17.45 20.33 3.46
C LYS A 255 18.88 20.32 2.96
N PRO A 256 19.15 20.43 1.65
CA PRO A 256 20.51 20.53 1.15
C PRO A 256 21.15 21.74 1.82
N GLY A 257 22.13 21.48 2.69
CA GLY A 257 22.86 22.55 3.36
C GLY A 257 23.42 23.49 2.30
N ARG A 258 23.18 24.79 2.45
CA ARG A 258 23.80 25.83 1.65
C ARG A 258 25.32 25.68 1.85
N ARG A 259 26.00 24.93 0.98
CA ARG A 259 27.46 24.78 1.01
C ARG A 259 28.08 26.15 0.76
N LYS A 260 28.44 26.86 1.81
CA LYS A 260 29.51 27.84 1.72
C LYS A 260 30.80 27.06 1.39
N GLY A 261 31.37 27.35 0.24
CA GLY A 261 32.52 26.70 -0.38
C GLY A 261 33.53 26.09 0.58
N ARG A 262 33.52 24.78 0.68
CA ARG A 262 34.66 24.00 1.17
C ARG A 262 35.03 23.01 0.05
N LYS A 263 36.15 23.27 -0.58
CA LYS A 263 36.78 22.37 -1.55
C LYS A 263 37.29 21.15 -0.79
N GLY A 264 36.93 19.94 -1.25
CA GLY A 264 37.66 18.71 -0.97
C GLY A 264 37.34 18.04 0.37
N GLY A 265 36.20 17.35 0.47
CA GLY A 265 35.92 16.32 1.49
C GLY A 265 34.90 15.31 0.93
N PRO A 266 34.93 14.04 1.39
CA PRO A 266 33.95 13.06 0.96
C PRO A 266 32.54 13.57 1.22
N ALA A 267 31.59 13.21 0.34
CA ALA A 267 30.17 13.57 0.50
C ALA A 267 29.70 13.06 1.86
N PRO A 268 28.96 13.87 2.67
CA PRO A 268 28.34 13.36 3.87
C PRO A 268 27.36 12.24 3.50
N GLU A 269 27.39 11.14 4.23
CA GLU A 269 26.39 10.09 4.14
C GLU A 269 24.97 10.69 4.26
N PRO A 270 23.98 10.20 3.52
CA PRO A 270 22.61 10.67 3.66
C PRO A 270 22.15 10.47 5.10
N ALA A 271 21.58 11.49 5.70
CA ALA A 271 21.14 11.48 7.11
C ALA A 271 20.00 10.48 7.37
N VAL A 272 19.41 9.92 6.32
CA VAL A 272 18.43 8.83 6.36
C VAL A 272 18.82 7.82 5.29
N PRO A 273 19.35 6.64 5.67
CA PRO A 273 19.60 5.56 4.72
C PRO A 273 18.30 5.15 4.04
N GLY A 274 18.29 5.03 2.72
CA GLY A 274 17.14 4.58 1.93
C GLY A 274 16.36 5.66 1.17
N ILE A 275 16.75 6.96 1.28
CA ILE A 275 16.22 8.00 0.40
C ILE A 275 17.26 8.34 -0.65
N ASP A 276 17.16 7.74 -1.83
CA ASP A 276 17.92 8.21 -2.99
C ASP A 276 17.33 9.54 -3.47
N ARG A 277 18.19 10.59 -3.53
CA ARG A 277 17.82 11.92 -4.05
C ARG A 277 17.35 11.91 -5.50
N LYS A 278 17.60 10.84 -6.26
CA LYS A 278 17.10 10.68 -7.63
C LYS A 278 15.66 10.19 -7.66
N SER A 279 15.21 9.46 -6.65
CA SER A 279 13.83 8.98 -6.55
C SER A 279 12.85 10.05 -6.05
N THR A 280 13.32 11.14 -5.43
CA THR A 280 12.48 12.29 -5.07
C THR A 280 12.19 13.24 -6.24
N ARG A 281 12.83 13.08 -7.39
CA ARG A 281 12.40 13.70 -8.62
C ARG A 281 11.37 12.78 -9.28
N LEU A 282 10.11 13.06 -9.02
CA LEU A 282 9.00 12.55 -9.81
C LEU A 282 9.30 12.80 -11.29
N ASN A 283 9.66 11.75 -11.99
CA ASN A 283 9.79 11.80 -13.43
C ASN A 283 8.36 11.80 -13.97
N SER A 284 7.81 13.01 -14.19
CA SER A 284 6.49 13.22 -14.81
C SER A 284 6.38 12.68 -16.24
N SER A 285 7.44 12.03 -16.75
CA SER A 285 7.52 11.49 -18.11
C SER A 285 7.05 10.02 -18.24
N HIS A 286 6.57 9.37 -17.17
CA HIS A 286 6.08 7.99 -17.25
C HIS A 286 4.56 7.85 -17.11
N TYR A 287 3.82 8.96 -17.20
CA TYR A 287 2.35 8.97 -17.19
C TYR A 287 1.82 9.73 -18.42
N SER A 288 2.27 9.35 -19.61
CA SER A 288 1.61 9.70 -20.86
C SER A 288 1.09 8.45 -21.56
#